data_abffd5f1bab28ff00ea7926fe0e26148
#
_entry.id   abffd5f1bab28ff00ea7926fe0e26148
#
_cell.length_a   1.000
_cell.length_b   1.000
_cell.length_c   1.000
_cell.angle_alpha   90.00
_cell.angle_beta   90.00
_cell.angle_gamma   90.00
#
_symmetry.space_group_name_H-M   'P 1'
#
loop_
_entity.id
_entity.type
_entity.pdbx_description
1 polymer ?
#
loop_
_entity_poly.entity_id
_entity_poly.type
_entity_poly.pdbx_seq_one_letter_code
_entity_poly.pdbx_strand_id
1 'polypeptide(L)'
;MMLSFGGKMPRDEGAVFVAANATVLGDVTLGRGVNIWYGAVLRADEGALILGENSNVQDNAVLHCDPGGQVVLGKNCIIGAGALVPEGMVIPDNSVAVGVPARVIKTIRDDQLAHNIENAKAYVEMGRQHAAP
;
A
#
# COMPACT_ATOMS: atom_id res chain seq x y z
N MET A 1 -0.72 13.50 -0.98
CA MET A 1 -1.92 14.30 -1.33
C MET A 1 -3.11 13.37 -1.43
N MET A 2 -4.12 13.63 -0.64
CA MET A 2 -5.36 12.84 -0.67
C MET A 2 -6.43 13.61 -1.44
N LEU A 3 -7.01 12.96 -2.45
CA LEU A 3 -7.94 13.58 -3.38
C LEU A 3 -9.25 12.80 -3.45
N SER A 4 -10.36 13.50 -3.49
CA SER A 4 -11.66 12.88 -3.74
C SER A 4 -11.88 12.68 -5.24
N PHE A 5 -12.66 11.67 -5.59
CA PHE A 5 -13.11 11.44 -6.95
C PHE A 5 -14.48 10.77 -6.91
N GLY A 6 -15.41 11.29 -7.70
CA GLY A 6 -16.76 10.71 -7.78
C GLY A 6 -17.49 10.66 -6.45
N GLY A 7 -17.25 11.64 -5.58
CA GLY A 7 -17.84 11.68 -4.24
C GLY A 7 -17.18 10.77 -3.22
N LYS A 8 -16.11 10.08 -3.58
CA LYS A 8 -15.36 9.20 -2.67
C LYS A 8 -14.03 9.82 -2.31
N MET A 9 -13.72 9.83 -1.02
CA MET A 9 -12.48 10.34 -0.45
C MET A 9 -11.75 9.18 0.20
N PRO A 10 -10.40 9.12 0.11
CA PRO A 10 -9.67 8.09 0.82
C PRO A 10 -10.00 8.04 2.31
N ARG A 11 -10.16 6.84 2.83
CA ARG A 11 -10.42 6.61 4.26
C ARG A 11 -9.11 6.22 4.94
N ASP A 12 -8.66 7.09 5.82
CA ASP A 12 -7.44 6.88 6.61
C ASP A 12 -7.82 6.32 7.98
N GLU A 13 -7.58 5.04 8.17
CA GLU A 13 -7.87 4.34 9.42
C GLU A 13 -6.68 4.30 10.38
N GLY A 14 -5.67 5.11 10.14
CA GLY A 14 -4.51 5.21 11.02
C GLY A 14 -3.18 4.98 10.31
N ALA A 15 -3.06 5.38 9.05
CA ALA A 15 -1.78 5.39 8.35
C ALA A 15 -0.76 6.21 9.15
N VAL A 16 0.47 5.72 9.23
CA VAL A 16 1.52 6.41 9.97
C VAL A 16 2.29 7.39 9.12
N PHE A 17 2.26 7.22 7.80
CA PHE A 17 2.96 8.10 6.88
C PHE A 17 2.34 8.04 5.49
N VAL A 18 2.02 9.20 4.94
CA VAL A 18 1.71 9.37 3.53
C VAL A 18 2.58 10.51 3.04
N ALA A 19 3.53 10.22 2.16
CA ALA A 19 4.47 11.22 1.68
C ALA A 19 3.73 12.39 1.01
N ALA A 20 4.27 13.60 1.16
CA ALA A 20 3.62 14.80 0.63
C ALA A 20 3.44 14.74 -0.89
N ASN A 21 4.36 14.08 -1.60
CA ASN A 21 4.27 13.92 -3.05
C ASN A 21 3.66 12.58 -3.50
N ALA A 22 3.15 11.78 -2.58
CA ALA A 22 2.33 10.63 -2.94
C ALA A 22 0.91 11.10 -3.29
N THR A 23 0.27 10.40 -4.21
CA THR A 23 -1.11 10.69 -4.60
C THR A 23 -2.00 9.54 -4.19
N VAL A 24 -3.02 9.84 -3.39
CA VAL A 24 -4.03 8.86 -2.96
C VAL A 24 -5.39 9.41 -3.36
N LEU A 25 -6.04 8.76 -4.31
CA LEU A 25 -7.22 9.31 -4.96
C LEU A 25 -8.37 8.31 -4.97
N GLY A 26 -9.54 8.77 -4.52
CA GLY A 26 -10.80 8.04 -4.68
C GLY A 26 -11.09 7.03 -3.59
N ASP A 27 -11.62 5.89 -3.98
CA ASP A 27 -12.07 4.84 -3.05
C ASP A 27 -10.90 3.99 -2.54
N VAL A 28 -10.11 4.60 -1.66
CA VAL A 28 -8.93 3.97 -1.06
C VAL A 28 -9.14 3.85 0.43
N THR A 29 -8.86 2.68 0.99
CA THR A 29 -8.85 2.46 2.43
C THR A 29 -7.43 2.16 2.88
N LEU A 30 -6.89 3.00 3.77
CA LEU A 30 -5.57 2.82 4.37
C LEU A 30 -5.74 2.28 5.78
N GLY A 31 -5.33 1.05 6.00
CA GLY A 31 -5.38 0.43 7.32
C GLY A 31 -4.40 1.05 8.30
N ARG A 32 -4.54 0.70 9.57
CA ARG A 32 -3.67 1.19 10.63
C ARG A 32 -2.21 0.79 10.37
N GLY A 33 -1.28 1.71 10.55
CA GLY A 33 0.14 1.46 10.36
C GLY A 33 0.60 1.48 8.90
N VAL A 34 -0.30 1.68 7.95
CA VAL A 34 0.06 1.80 6.53
C VAL A 34 1.03 2.95 6.33
N ASN A 35 2.00 2.75 5.45
CA ASN A 35 2.94 3.80 5.08
C ASN A 35 3.12 3.84 3.57
N ILE A 36 2.96 5.03 3.01
CA ILE A 36 3.00 5.30 1.57
C ILE A 36 4.16 6.26 1.31
N TRP A 37 5.07 5.82 0.48
CA TRP A 37 6.35 6.51 0.29
C TRP A 37 6.32 7.48 -0.90
N TYR A 38 7.45 8.09 -1.15
CA TYR A 38 7.58 9.24 -2.06
C TYR A 38 7.24 8.88 -3.50
N GLY A 39 6.41 9.68 -4.12
CA GLY A 39 6.02 9.52 -5.51
C GLY A 39 5.06 8.37 -5.80
N ALA A 40 4.64 7.61 -4.79
CA ALA A 40 3.68 6.53 -4.99
C ALA A 40 2.32 7.09 -5.44
N VAL A 41 1.61 6.32 -6.26
CA VAL A 41 0.28 6.68 -6.77
C VAL A 41 -0.70 5.56 -6.48
N LEU A 42 -1.72 5.87 -5.68
CA LEU A 42 -2.85 4.98 -5.40
C LEU A 42 -4.08 5.61 -6.03
N ARG A 43 -4.48 5.09 -7.19
CA ARG A 43 -5.55 5.70 -7.96
C ARG A 43 -6.76 4.78 -8.07
N ALA A 44 -7.82 5.12 -7.35
CA ALA A 44 -9.09 4.39 -7.35
C ALA A 44 -10.23 5.29 -7.84
N ASP A 45 -10.09 5.78 -9.07
CA ASP A 45 -11.09 6.65 -9.67
C ASP A 45 -12.37 5.90 -10.04
N GLU A 46 -12.28 4.64 -10.40
CA GLU A 46 -13.46 3.85 -10.80
C GLU A 46 -13.52 2.46 -10.13
N GLY A 47 -12.64 2.18 -9.21
CA GLY A 47 -12.61 0.93 -8.46
C GLY A 47 -12.24 1.18 -7.01
N ALA A 48 -11.76 0.17 -6.31
CA ALA A 48 -11.39 0.27 -4.91
C ALA A 48 -9.99 -0.28 -4.62
N LEU A 49 -9.26 0.38 -3.74
CA LEU A 49 -7.97 -0.08 -3.22
C LEU A 49 -8.10 -0.25 -1.71
N ILE A 50 -7.75 -1.42 -1.20
CA ILE A 50 -7.83 -1.73 0.23
C ILE A 50 -6.46 -2.20 0.70
N LEU A 51 -5.85 -1.44 1.60
CA LEU A 51 -4.53 -1.75 2.15
C LEU A 51 -4.66 -2.20 3.60
N GLY A 52 -4.22 -3.42 3.86
CA GLY A 52 -4.26 -4.01 5.20
C GLY A 52 -3.24 -3.41 6.15
N GLU A 53 -3.40 -3.69 7.43
CA GLU A 53 -2.57 -3.13 8.49
C GLU A 53 -1.08 -3.30 8.24
N ASN A 54 -0.29 -2.29 8.57
CA ASN A 54 1.16 -2.25 8.49
C ASN A 54 1.73 -2.49 7.09
N SER A 55 0.92 -2.42 6.05
CA SER A 55 1.41 -2.56 4.68
C SER A 55 2.17 -1.32 4.23
N ASN A 56 3.13 -1.55 3.37
CA ASN A 56 4.07 -0.55 2.89
C ASN A 56 4.02 -0.47 1.37
N VAL A 57 3.85 0.73 0.85
CA VAL A 57 3.93 1.01 -0.58
C VAL A 57 5.12 1.93 -0.80
N GLN A 58 6.15 1.41 -1.47
CA GLN A 58 7.42 2.11 -1.59
C GLN A 58 7.45 3.14 -2.72
N ASP A 59 8.61 3.81 -2.85
CA ASP A 59 8.76 4.96 -3.75
C ASP A 59 8.35 4.63 -5.18
N ASN A 60 7.56 5.50 -5.77
CA ASN A 60 7.13 5.42 -7.16
C ASN A 60 6.34 4.17 -7.54
N ALA A 61 5.84 3.41 -6.57
CA ALA A 61 4.93 2.31 -6.86
C ALA A 61 3.55 2.85 -7.28
N VAL A 62 2.85 2.10 -8.12
CA VAL A 62 1.53 2.48 -8.61
C VAL A 62 0.55 1.34 -8.36
N LEU A 63 -0.55 1.67 -7.68
CA LEU A 63 -1.70 0.79 -7.51
C LEU A 63 -2.88 1.41 -8.26
N HIS A 64 -3.47 0.65 -9.17
CA HIS A 64 -4.56 1.15 -9.99
C HIS A 64 -5.57 0.04 -10.28
N CYS A 65 -6.83 0.39 -10.40
CA CYS A 65 -7.88 -0.51 -10.85
C CYS A 65 -8.82 0.18 -11.83
N ASP A 66 -9.33 -0.61 -12.77
CA ASP A 66 -10.31 -0.18 -13.76
C ASP A 66 -11.73 -0.19 -13.16
N PRO A 67 -12.75 0.30 -13.92
CA PRO A 67 -14.12 0.35 -13.44
C PRO A 67 -14.61 -0.97 -12.86
N GLY A 68 -15.10 -0.94 -11.63
CA GLY A 68 -15.59 -2.11 -10.91
C GLY A 68 -14.49 -3.04 -10.41
N GLY A 69 -13.22 -2.73 -10.67
CA GLY A 69 -12.09 -3.53 -10.20
C GLY A 69 -11.74 -3.26 -8.74
N GLN A 70 -10.89 -4.13 -8.20
CA GLN A 70 -10.44 -4.01 -6.82
C GLN A 70 -9.00 -4.52 -6.70
N VAL A 71 -8.20 -3.85 -5.88
CA VAL A 71 -6.90 -4.32 -5.44
C VAL A 71 -6.92 -4.43 -3.93
N VAL A 72 -6.51 -5.57 -3.41
CA VAL A 72 -6.46 -5.82 -1.97
C VAL A 72 -5.05 -6.22 -1.57
N LEU A 73 -4.47 -5.47 -0.65
CA LEU A 73 -3.27 -5.88 0.07
C LEU A 73 -3.69 -6.41 1.42
N GLY A 74 -3.21 -7.58 1.77
CA GLY A 74 -3.36 -8.12 3.11
C GLY A 74 -2.52 -7.36 4.14
N LYS A 75 -2.37 -7.91 5.32
CA LYS A 75 -1.56 -7.32 6.39
C LYS A 75 -0.08 -7.53 6.15
N ASN A 76 0.74 -6.59 6.59
CA ASN A 76 2.20 -6.68 6.57
C ASN A 76 2.77 -6.92 5.16
N CYS A 77 2.12 -6.39 4.13
CA CYS A 77 2.60 -6.50 2.77
C CYS A 77 3.62 -5.41 2.45
N ILE A 78 4.55 -5.72 1.56
CA ILE A 78 5.51 -4.75 1.04
C ILE A 78 5.38 -4.73 -0.47
N ILE A 79 5.05 -3.57 -1.00
CA ILE A 79 5.05 -3.31 -2.45
C ILE A 79 6.34 -2.57 -2.77
N GLY A 80 7.21 -3.20 -3.52
CA GLY A 80 8.54 -2.67 -3.82
C GLY A 80 8.51 -1.39 -4.64
N ALA A 81 9.61 -0.66 -4.60
CA ALA A 81 9.75 0.60 -5.34
C ALA A 81 9.54 0.38 -6.85
N GLY A 82 8.81 1.28 -7.48
CA GLY A 82 8.54 1.23 -8.91
C GLY A 82 7.61 0.12 -9.36
N ALA A 83 7.02 -0.66 -8.45
CA ALA A 83 6.10 -1.74 -8.82
C ALA A 83 4.78 -1.18 -9.37
N LEU A 84 4.17 -1.94 -10.27
CA LEU A 84 2.83 -1.65 -10.76
C LEU A 84 1.88 -2.78 -10.37
N VAL A 85 0.93 -2.48 -9.49
CA VAL A 85 -0.09 -3.44 -9.06
C VAL A 85 -1.37 -3.17 -9.85
N PRO A 86 -1.70 -4.04 -10.82
CA PRO A 86 -2.90 -3.86 -11.64
C PRO A 86 -4.15 -4.35 -10.93
N GLU A 87 -5.29 -4.06 -11.55
CA GLU A 87 -6.59 -4.49 -11.04
C GLU A 87 -6.68 -6.00 -10.85
N GLY A 88 -7.55 -6.41 -9.94
CA GLY A 88 -7.83 -7.81 -9.67
C GLY A 88 -6.78 -8.50 -8.82
N MET A 89 -5.66 -7.83 -8.48
CA MET A 89 -4.67 -8.44 -7.62
C MET A 89 -5.13 -8.47 -6.17
N VAL A 90 -5.04 -9.66 -5.59
CA VAL A 90 -5.16 -9.87 -4.15
C VAL A 90 -3.81 -10.35 -3.65
N ILE A 91 -3.14 -9.51 -2.87
CA ILE A 91 -1.82 -9.84 -2.33
C ILE A 91 -2.03 -10.40 -0.92
N PRO A 92 -1.68 -11.68 -0.68
CA PRO A 92 -1.92 -12.30 0.61
C PRO A 92 -1.11 -11.64 1.73
N ASP A 93 -1.54 -11.85 2.95
CA ASP A 93 -0.82 -11.38 4.13
C ASP A 93 0.66 -11.75 4.08
N ASN A 94 1.51 -10.91 4.60
CA ASN A 94 2.94 -11.15 4.78
C ASN A 94 3.70 -11.39 3.47
N SER A 95 3.27 -10.76 2.38
CA SER A 95 3.86 -10.93 1.07
C SER A 95 4.70 -9.75 0.65
N VAL A 96 5.69 -10.01 -0.18
CA VAL A 96 6.48 -8.99 -0.88
C VAL A 96 6.18 -9.12 -2.37
N ALA A 97 5.70 -8.03 -2.98
CA ALA A 97 5.41 -7.98 -4.41
C ALA A 97 6.24 -6.90 -5.09
N VAL A 98 6.83 -7.23 -6.22
CA VAL A 98 7.71 -6.32 -6.98
C VAL A 98 7.49 -6.47 -8.47
N GLY A 99 7.88 -5.45 -9.21
CA GLY A 99 7.96 -5.50 -10.67
C GLY A 99 6.79 -4.87 -11.39
N VAL A 100 6.85 -4.93 -12.74
CA VAL A 100 5.84 -4.39 -13.64
C VAL A 100 5.50 -5.47 -14.69
N PRO A 101 4.35 -6.14 -14.58
CA PRO A 101 3.38 -6.09 -13.48
C PRO A 101 3.96 -6.70 -12.20
N ALA A 102 3.45 -6.24 -11.07
CA ALA A 102 3.90 -6.75 -9.77
C ALA A 102 3.60 -8.24 -9.62
N ARG A 103 4.54 -8.94 -9.00
CA ARG A 103 4.39 -10.36 -8.68
C ARG A 103 4.83 -10.60 -7.25
N VAL A 104 4.13 -11.48 -6.57
CA VAL A 104 4.54 -11.93 -5.23
C VAL A 104 5.79 -12.80 -5.39
N ILE A 105 6.91 -12.29 -4.90
CA ILE A 105 8.20 -12.99 -4.97
C ILE A 105 8.51 -13.75 -3.69
N LYS A 106 7.81 -13.41 -2.60
CA LYS A 106 8.02 -13.99 -1.30
C LYS A 106 6.72 -13.96 -0.53
N THR A 107 6.20 -15.15 -0.21
CA THR A 107 5.16 -15.30 0.80
C THR A 107 5.82 -15.92 2.00
N ILE A 108 5.65 -15.32 3.16
CA ILE A 108 6.44 -15.67 4.30
C ILE A 108 5.84 -16.89 4.98
N ARG A 109 6.64 -17.94 5.07
CA ARG A 109 6.28 -19.14 5.81
C ARG A 109 6.34 -18.88 7.31
N ASP A 110 5.72 -19.75 8.09
CA ASP A 110 5.62 -19.60 9.55
C ASP A 110 6.97 -19.37 10.23
N ASP A 111 8.03 -20.02 9.73
CA ASP A 111 9.39 -19.89 10.27
C ASP A 111 10.03 -18.52 9.95
N GLN A 112 9.48 -17.79 8.98
CA GLN A 112 9.97 -16.46 8.58
C GLN A 112 8.99 -15.35 8.96
N LEU A 113 7.83 -15.70 9.47
CA LEU A 113 6.75 -14.75 9.75
C LEU A 113 7.19 -13.66 10.71
N ALA A 114 7.86 -14.02 11.80
CA ALA A 114 8.35 -13.07 12.78
C ALA A 114 9.30 -12.05 12.14
N HIS A 115 10.19 -12.49 11.25
CA HIS A 115 11.13 -11.60 10.57
C HIS A 115 10.40 -10.61 9.65
N ASN A 116 9.38 -11.06 8.95
CA ASN A 116 8.61 -10.17 8.08
C ASN A 116 7.79 -9.16 8.87
N ILE A 117 7.20 -9.58 9.96
CA ILE A 117 6.49 -8.68 10.87
C ILE A 117 7.45 -7.61 11.39
N GLU A 118 8.67 -7.99 11.74
CA GLU A 118 9.70 -7.03 12.16
C GLU A 118 10.06 -6.05 11.04
N ASN A 119 10.19 -6.52 9.81
CA ASN A 119 10.42 -5.66 8.66
C ASN A 119 9.27 -4.67 8.46
N ALA A 120 8.04 -5.13 8.53
CA ALA A 120 6.87 -4.27 8.41
C ALA A 120 6.85 -3.22 9.53
N LYS A 121 7.16 -3.62 10.76
CA LYS A 121 7.26 -2.69 11.90
C LYS A 121 8.38 -1.68 11.73
N ALA A 122 9.51 -2.08 11.16
CA ALA A 122 10.61 -1.17 10.87
C ALA A 122 10.19 -0.10 9.87
N TYR A 123 9.44 -0.46 8.84
CA TYR A 123 8.89 0.52 7.90
C TYR A 123 7.85 1.44 8.56
N VAL A 124 7.03 0.91 9.45
CA VAL A 124 6.09 1.74 10.24
C VAL A 124 6.87 2.77 11.07
N GLU A 125 7.94 2.36 11.73
CA GLU A 125 8.77 3.28 12.52
C GLU A 125 9.48 4.31 11.64
N MET A 126 10.05 3.89 10.51
CA MET A 126 10.60 4.83 9.53
C MET A 126 9.55 5.83 9.06
N GLY A 127 8.32 5.36 8.79
CA GLY A 127 7.21 6.22 8.41
C GLY A 127 6.92 7.29 9.47
N ARG A 128 6.95 6.91 10.74
CA ARG A 128 6.78 7.87 11.83
C ARG A 128 7.88 8.92 11.86
N GLN A 129 9.13 8.52 11.61
CA GLN A 129 10.28 9.44 11.56
C GLN A 129 10.13 10.43 10.40
N HIS A 130 9.70 9.97 9.23
CA HIS A 130 9.48 10.84 8.07
C HIS A 130 8.26 11.75 8.24
N ALA A 131 7.25 11.33 8.99
CA ALA A 131 6.09 12.16 9.30
C ALA A 131 6.40 13.26 10.33
N ALA A 132 7.41 13.05 11.18
CA ALA A 132 7.79 14.02 12.17
C ALA A 132 8.50 15.22 11.50
N PRO A 133 8.20 16.46 11.93
CA PRO A 133 8.88 17.63 11.39
C PRO A 133 10.36 17.71 11.80
#